data_1db57682fdddd2ee5f570f91123ccc73
#
_entry.id   1db57682fdddd2ee5f570f91123ccc73
#
_cell.length_a   1.000
_cell.length_b   1.000
_cell.length_c   1.000
_cell.angle_alpha   90.00
_cell.angle_beta   90.00
_cell.angle_gamma   90.00
#
_symmetry.space_group_name_H-M   'P 1'
#
loop_
_entity.id
_entity.type
_entity.pdbx_description
1 polymer ?
#
loop_
_entity_poly.entity_id
_entity_poly.type
_entity_poly.pdbx_seq_one_letter_code
_entity_poly.pdbx_strand_id
1 'polypeptide(L)'
;MPLNKEGDKVSMQEAFDAWQPHAVALLIETAKRYNGFVTYSQLAEFVQAQTGITHRGLVMNWIGDVLGRVISVCTSNGWPQLTSLCVTSDGTVGAGYKFAVLAAAGTDSSKEHAGDPQSLDDLDEHAARMRLECYRFFGADLPPDGGKPTLTPKAHAKKEYKKAQAKLERDKLKGRAFRVRRIRH
;
A
#
# COMPACT_ATOMS: atom_id res chain seq x y z
N MET A 1 8.02 24.24 -2.23
CA MET A 1 6.64 24.64 -2.56
C MET A 1 6.30 24.16 -3.96
N PRO A 2 5.08 23.70 -4.21
CA PRO A 2 4.61 23.38 -5.55
C PRO A 2 4.56 24.62 -6.44
N LEU A 3 4.61 24.38 -7.75
CA LEU A 3 4.49 25.41 -8.79
C LEU A 3 3.36 25.05 -9.74
N ASN A 4 2.58 26.03 -10.18
CA ASN A 4 1.57 25.86 -11.22
C ASN A 4 2.21 25.85 -12.63
N LYS A 5 1.40 25.76 -13.68
CA LYS A 5 1.86 25.77 -15.07
C LYS A 5 2.56 27.07 -15.48
N GLU A 6 2.17 28.17 -14.87
CA GLU A 6 2.73 29.50 -15.10
C GLU A 6 4.05 29.72 -14.34
N GLY A 7 4.41 28.81 -13.42
CA GLY A 7 5.60 28.87 -12.59
C GLY A 7 5.40 29.62 -11.26
N ASP A 8 4.16 29.97 -10.93
CA ASP A 8 3.83 30.62 -9.67
C ASP A 8 3.80 29.61 -8.52
N LYS A 9 4.13 30.07 -7.34
CA LYS A 9 4.10 29.26 -6.12
C LYS A 9 2.66 29.00 -5.67
N VAL A 10 2.34 27.74 -5.45
CA VAL A 10 1.06 27.28 -4.86
C VAL A 10 1.33 26.74 -3.46
N SER A 11 0.39 26.88 -2.57
CA SER A 11 0.49 26.26 -1.24
C SER A 11 0.38 24.73 -1.36
N MET A 12 0.92 24.00 -0.39
CA MET A 12 0.75 22.54 -0.34
C MET A 12 -0.72 22.14 -0.21
N GLN A 13 -1.51 22.93 0.52
CA GLN A 13 -2.94 22.70 0.68
C GLN A 13 -3.68 22.76 -0.67
N GLU A 14 -3.47 23.81 -1.45
CA GLU A 14 -4.04 23.96 -2.79
C GLU A 14 -3.60 22.84 -3.72
N ALA A 15 -2.32 22.45 -3.66
CA ALA A 15 -1.81 21.33 -4.44
C ALA A 15 -2.51 20.01 -4.06
N PHE A 16 -2.66 19.73 -2.77
CA PHE A 16 -3.36 18.53 -2.30
C PHE A 16 -4.85 18.53 -2.68
N ASP A 17 -5.52 19.67 -2.59
CA ASP A 17 -6.92 19.82 -3.00
C ASP A 17 -7.09 19.55 -4.49
N ALA A 18 -6.15 20.01 -5.32
CA ALA A 18 -6.15 19.75 -6.75
C ALA A 18 -5.78 18.27 -7.08
N TRP A 19 -4.81 17.68 -6.39
CA TRP A 19 -4.35 16.31 -6.68
C TRP A 19 -5.31 15.23 -6.21
N GLN A 20 -6.02 15.44 -5.10
CA GLN A 20 -6.90 14.44 -4.49
C GLN A 20 -7.91 13.80 -5.46
N PRO A 21 -8.72 14.54 -6.23
CA PRO A 21 -9.71 13.92 -7.12
C PRO A 21 -9.05 13.10 -8.23
N HIS A 22 -7.90 13.51 -8.73
CA HIS A 22 -7.15 12.76 -9.72
C HIS A 22 -6.51 11.49 -9.14
N ALA A 23 -6.03 11.55 -7.89
CA ALA A 23 -5.54 10.38 -7.19
C ALA A 23 -6.65 9.33 -6.99
N VAL A 24 -7.82 9.75 -6.56
CA VAL A 24 -9.00 8.88 -6.42
C VAL A 24 -9.37 8.27 -7.77
N ALA A 25 -9.44 9.07 -8.83
CA ALA A 25 -9.80 8.60 -10.17
C ALA A 25 -8.80 7.55 -10.69
N LEU A 26 -7.49 7.78 -10.56
CA LEU A 26 -6.47 6.81 -10.97
C LEU A 26 -6.60 5.49 -10.21
N LEU A 27 -6.83 5.56 -8.89
CA LEU A 27 -6.95 4.37 -8.07
C LEU A 27 -8.22 3.57 -8.38
N ILE A 28 -9.34 4.24 -8.69
CA ILE A 28 -10.55 3.59 -9.18
C ILE A 28 -10.28 2.88 -10.51
N GLU A 29 -9.66 3.55 -11.48
CA GLU A 29 -9.30 2.92 -12.76
C GLU A 29 -8.32 1.75 -12.58
N THR A 30 -7.41 1.85 -11.61
CA THR A 30 -6.52 0.76 -11.24
C THR A 30 -7.30 -0.42 -10.65
N ALA A 31 -8.29 -0.15 -9.81
CA ALA A 31 -9.15 -1.16 -9.19
C ALA A 31 -10.00 -1.95 -10.20
N LYS A 32 -10.29 -1.40 -11.37
CA LYS A 32 -11.00 -2.10 -12.45
C LYS A 32 -10.17 -3.18 -13.16
N ARG A 33 -8.90 -3.32 -12.80
CA ARG A 33 -8.00 -4.33 -13.36
C ARG A 33 -7.55 -5.29 -12.27
N TYR A 34 -7.93 -6.56 -12.38
CA TYR A 34 -7.52 -7.57 -11.43
C TYR A 34 -5.98 -7.65 -11.32
N ASN A 35 -5.46 -7.66 -10.09
CA ASN A 35 -4.05 -7.53 -9.75
C ASN A 35 -3.39 -6.20 -10.17
N GLY A 36 -4.17 -5.19 -10.58
CA GLY A 36 -3.67 -3.84 -10.86
C GLY A 36 -3.22 -3.14 -9.59
N PHE A 37 -2.12 -2.42 -9.67
CA PHE A 37 -1.62 -1.51 -8.65
C PHE A 37 -0.78 -0.42 -9.30
N VAL A 38 -0.52 0.66 -8.57
CA VAL A 38 0.37 1.75 -8.97
C VAL A 38 1.42 2.01 -7.91
N THR A 39 2.56 2.54 -8.31
CA THR A 39 3.58 2.98 -7.36
C THR A 39 3.34 4.44 -6.93
N TYR A 40 3.96 4.84 -5.82
CA TYR A 40 3.95 6.23 -5.36
C TYR A 40 4.43 7.21 -6.45
N SER A 41 5.46 6.84 -7.21
CA SER A 41 5.97 7.67 -8.30
C SER A 41 4.96 7.80 -9.43
N GLN A 42 4.32 6.71 -9.83
CA GLN A 42 3.28 6.74 -10.88
C GLN A 42 2.07 7.58 -10.46
N LEU A 43 1.62 7.45 -9.21
CA LEU A 43 0.54 8.29 -8.68
C LEU A 43 0.95 9.77 -8.69
N ALA A 44 2.16 10.08 -8.21
CA ALA A 44 2.69 11.43 -8.16
C ALA A 44 2.81 12.06 -9.56
N GLU A 45 3.37 11.34 -10.52
CA GLU A 45 3.47 11.78 -11.91
C GLU A 45 2.10 12.04 -12.52
N PHE A 46 1.16 11.15 -12.30
CA PHE A 46 -0.20 11.28 -12.83
C PHE A 46 -0.90 12.53 -12.31
N VAL A 47 -0.96 12.74 -10.99
CA VAL A 47 -1.69 13.88 -10.42
C VAL A 47 -1.04 15.22 -10.80
N GLN A 48 0.29 15.27 -10.90
CA GLN A 48 1.00 16.44 -11.37
C GLN A 48 0.75 16.72 -12.85
N ALA A 49 0.74 15.69 -13.70
CA ALA A 49 0.44 15.83 -15.12
C ALA A 49 -1.00 16.31 -15.35
N GLN A 50 -1.99 15.78 -14.61
CA GLN A 50 -3.39 16.16 -14.76
C GLN A 50 -3.65 17.61 -14.34
N THR A 51 -3.03 18.06 -13.28
CA THR A 51 -3.28 19.40 -12.72
C THR A 51 -2.33 20.46 -13.27
N GLY A 52 -1.14 20.07 -13.73
CA GLY A 52 -0.04 20.97 -14.04
C GLY A 52 0.61 21.61 -12.82
N ILE A 53 0.21 21.18 -11.60
CA ILE A 53 0.86 21.59 -10.36
C ILE A 53 1.97 20.58 -10.06
N THR A 54 3.22 21.04 -10.02
CA THR A 54 4.41 20.18 -9.85
C THR A 54 5.09 20.46 -8.53
N HIS A 55 5.65 19.42 -7.91
CA HIS A 55 6.46 19.51 -6.70
C HIS A 55 7.82 18.83 -6.90
N ARG A 56 8.90 19.57 -6.73
CA ARG A 56 10.28 19.09 -6.93
C ARG A 56 10.86 18.29 -5.76
N GLY A 57 10.16 18.26 -4.62
CA GLY A 57 10.58 17.49 -3.46
C GLY A 57 10.42 15.98 -3.65
N LEU A 58 11.11 15.21 -2.82
CA LEU A 58 11.00 13.74 -2.84
C LEU A 58 9.53 13.32 -2.64
N VAL A 59 9.05 12.45 -3.52
CA VAL A 59 7.65 11.96 -3.50
C VAL A 59 7.27 11.41 -2.13
N MET A 60 8.17 10.68 -1.47
CA MET A 60 7.95 10.09 -0.15
C MET A 60 7.59 11.11 0.94
N ASN A 61 7.95 12.40 0.76
CA ASN A 61 7.72 13.43 1.77
C ASN A 61 6.31 14.04 1.72
N TRP A 62 5.55 13.81 0.65
CA TRP A 62 4.24 14.44 0.48
C TRP A 62 3.14 13.51 -0.02
N ILE A 63 3.48 12.39 -0.65
CA ILE A 63 2.47 11.46 -1.20
C ILE A 63 1.58 10.88 -0.10
N GLY A 64 2.09 10.76 1.12
CA GLY A 64 1.34 10.31 2.28
C GLY A 64 0.13 11.19 2.59
N ASP A 65 0.27 12.51 2.43
CA ASP A 65 -0.84 13.46 2.65
C ASP A 65 -1.94 13.29 1.58
N VAL A 66 -1.54 13.07 0.32
CA VAL A 66 -2.50 12.74 -0.76
C VAL A 66 -3.24 11.45 -0.44
N LEU A 67 -2.52 10.40 -0.05
CA LEU A 67 -3.13 9.12 0.31
C LEU A 67 -4.01 9.23 1.56
N GLY A 68 -3.64 10.03 2.55
CA GLY A 68 -4.48 10.32 3.72
C GLY A 68 -5.83 10.91 3.33
N ARG A 69 -5.87 11.80 2.33
CA ARG A 69 -7.11 12.35 1.78
C ARG A 69 -7.93 11.30 1.03
N VAL A 70 -7.27 10.39 0.31
CA VAL A 70 -7.96 9.25 -0.32
C VAL A 70 -8.62 8.34 0.72
N ILE A 71 -7.94 8.08 1.86
CA ILE A 71 -8.54 7.33 2.98
C ILE A 71 -9.84 8.00 3.44
N SER A 72 -9.82 9.33 3.63
CA SER A 72 -11.02 10.08 4.05
C SER A 72 -12.15 9.97 3.03
N VAL A 73 -11.85 10.05 1.75
CA VAL A 73 -12.85 9.87 0.68
C VAL A 73 -13.45 8.46 0.72
N CYS A 74 -12.62 7.43 0.83
CA CYS A 74 -13.11 6.05 0.92
C CYS A 74 -14.01 5.85 2.14
N THR A 75 -13.59 6.35 3.31
CA THR A 75 -14.35 6.24 4.56
C THR A 75 -15.70 6.95 4.46
N SER A 76 -15.73 8.17 3.93
CA SER A 76 -16.96 8.97 3.77
C SER A 76 -17.97 8.34 2.80
N ASN A 77 -17.49 7.58 1.81
CA ASN A 77 -18.34 6.92 0.82
C ASN A 77 -18.64 5.45 1.13
N GLY A 78 -18.11 4.89 2.21
CA GLY A 78 -18.23 3.47 2.51
C GLY A 78 -17.54 2.55 1.50
N TRP A 79 -16.48 3.05 0.85
CA TRP A 79 -15.71 2.29 -0.13
C TRP A 79 -14.59 1.48 0.52
N PRO A 80 -14.17 0.37 -0.08
CA PRO A 80 -12.93 -0.28 0.33
C PRO A 80 -11.75 0.66 0.11
N GLN A 81 -10.71 0.53 0.95
CA GLN A 81 -9.60 1.48 0.98
C GLN A 81 -8.72 1.39 -0.27
N LEU A 82 -8.93 2.31 -1.20
CA LEU A 82 -8.22 2.43 -2.47
C LEU A 82 -6.70 2.59 -2.30
N THR A 83 -6.25 3.09 -1.16
CA THR A 83 -4.82 3.25 -0.85
C THR A 83 -4.06 1.93 -0.80
N SER A 84 -4.75 0.80 -0.66
CA SER A 84 -4.17 -0.54 -0.79
C SER A 84 -3.58 -0.81 -2.18
N LEU A 85 -4.07 -0.11 -3.21
CA LEU A 85 -3.61 -0.21 -4.60
C LEU A 85 -2.33 0.61 -4.88
N CYS A 86 -1.90 1.44 -3.93
CA CYS A 86 -0.72 2.29 -4.10
C CYS A 86 0.44 1.78 -3.24
N VAL A 87 1.55 1.46 -3.88
CA VAL A 87 2.70 0.80 -3.26
C VAL A 87 3.99 1.60 -3.45
N THR A 88 4.98 1.30 -2.65
CA THR A 88 6.35 1.82 -2.81
C THR A 88 7.05 1.16 -4.01
N SER A 89 8.26 1.60 -4.33
CA SER A 89 9.05 1.03 -5.43
C SER A 89 9.42 -0.44 -5.25
N ASP A 90 9.41 -0.95 -4.01
CA ASP A 90 9.65 -2.36 -3.68
C ASP A 90 8.36 -3.21 -3.64
N GLY A 91 7.23 -2.61 -4.02
CA GLY A 91 5.94 -3.28 -4.15
C GLY A 91 5.20 -3.48 -2.83
N THR A 92 5.72 -2.98 -1.73
CA THR A 92 5.07 -3.03 -0.41
C THR A 92 4.22 -1.78 -0.17
N VAL A 93 3.23 -1.85 0.70
CA VAL A 93 2.57 -0.63 1.19
C VAL A 93 3.48 0.11 2.15
N GLY A 94 3.42 1.44 2.15
CA GLY A 94 4.19 2.24 3.10
C GLY A 94 3.62 2.16 4.52
N ALA A 95 4.44 2.55 5.51
CA ALA A 95 4.03 2.53 6.92
C ALA A 95 2.76 3.35 7.21
N GLY A 96 2.48 4.40 6.41
CA GLY A 96 1.25 5.19 6.51
C GLY A 96 -0.03 4.41 6.17
N TYR A 97 0.06 3.26 5.54
CA TYR A 97 -1.11 2.42 5.24
C TYR A 97 -1.84 1.94 6.50
N LYS A 98 -1.17 1.90 7.66
CA LYS A 98 -1.81 1.63 8.95
C LYS A 98 -3.05 2.51 9.21
N PHE A 99 -3.06 3.75 8.73
CA PHE A 99 -4.23 4.64 8.88
C PHE A 99 -5.43 4.17 8.07
N ALA A 100 -5.21 3.53 6.91
CA ALA A 100 -6.27 2.90 6.12
C ALA A 100 -6.85 1.67 6.86
N VAL A 101 -5.99 0.89 7.52
CA VAL A 101 -6.41 -0.26 8.35
C VAL A 101 -7.31 0.20 9.48
N LEU A 102 -6.88 1.23 10.23
CA LEU A 102 -7.66 1.80 11.34
C LEU A 102 -9.00 2.39 10.85
N ALA A 103 -8.99 3.11 9.72
CA ALA A 103 -10.22 3.67 9.13
C ALA A 103 -11.21 2.58 8.70
N ALA A 104 -10.72 1.49 8.14
CA ALA A 104 -11.56 0.34 7.76
C ALA A 104 -12.15 -0.38 8.99
N ALA A 105 -11.39 -0.49 10.07
CA ALA A 105 -11.85 -1.09 11.32
C ALA A 105 -12.92 -0.26 12.03
N GLY A 106 -12.84 1.07 11.96
CA GLY A 106 -13.80 1.99 12.59
C GLY A 106 -15.18 2.01 11.95
N THR A 107 -15.32 1.49 10.73
CA THR A 107 -16.61 1.41 10.00
C THR A 107 -17.40 0.12 10.30
N ASP A 108 -16.79 -0.86 10.96
CA ASP A 108 -17.43 -2.13 11.28
C ASP A 108 -17.09 -2.56 12.71
N SER A 109 -17.88 -2.08 13.67
CA SER A 109 -17.77 -2.44 15.10
C SER A 109 -18.07 -3.92 15.41
N SER A 110 -18.46 -4.72 14.41
CA SER A 110 -18.72 -6.15 14.55
C SER A 110 -17.50 -7.04 14.29
N LYS A 111 -16.42 -6.47 13.75
CA LYS A 111 -15.16 -7.20 13.52
C LYS A 111 -14.14 -6.95 14.63
N GLU A 112 -14.42 -7.46 15.79
CA GLU A 112 -13.45 -7.66 16.87
C GLU A 112 -12.35 -8.62 16.42
N HIS A 113 -11.41 -8.29 15.62
CA HIS A 113 -10.11 -8.99 15.38
C HIS A 113 -9.35 -8.47 14.15
N ALA A 114 -9.45 -7.20 13.82
CA ALA A 114 -8.36 -6.58 13.10
C ALA A 114 -7.27 -6.26 14.14
N GLY A 115 -6.50 -7.29 14.54
CA GLY A 115 -5.34 -7.09 15.39
C GLY A 115 -4.50 -5.95 14.84
N ASP A 116 -4.01 -5.07 15.72
CA ASP A 116 -3.08 -3.99 15.36
C ASP A 116 -1.96 -4.60 14.49
N PRO A 117 -1.77 -4.15 13.25
CA PRO A 117 -0.77 -4.74 12.37
C PRO A 117 0.60 -4.51 12.98
N GLN A 118 1.13 -5.55 13.61
CA GLN A 118 2.38 -5.49 14.38
C GLN A 118 3.62 -5.44 13.50
N SER A 119 3.48 -5.68 12.19
CA SER A 119 4.59 -5.68 11.25
C SER A 119 4.22 -5.11 9.89
N LEU A 120 5.22 -4.66 9.11
CA LEU A 120 5.00 -4.24 7.74
C LEU A 120 4.53 -5.39 6.83
N ASP A 121 4.90 -6.63 7.16
CA ASP A 121 4.46 -7.81 6.40
C ASP A 121 2.96 -8.07 6.61
N ASP A 122 2.43 -7.79 7.81
CA ASP A 122 0.99 -7.86 8.11
C ASP A 122 0.21 -6.78 7.35
N LEU A 123 0.78 -5.58 7.19
CA LEU A 123 0.20 -4.52 6.37
C LEU A 123 0.09 -4.91 4.90
N ASP A 124 1.10 -5.59 4.33
CA ASP A 124 1.05 -6.06 2.94
C ASP A 124 0.01 -7.15 2.73
N GLU A 125 -0.17 -8.05 3.69
CA GLU A 125 -1.22 -9.08 3.64
C GLU A 125 -2.62 -8.47 3.79
N HIS A 126 -2.78 -7.50 4.69
CA HIS A 126 -4.02 -6.74 4.80
C HIS A 126 -4.32 -6.00 3.49
N ALA A 127 -3.32 -5.33 2.92
CA ALA A 127 -3.48 -4.63 1.65
C ALA A 127 -3.83 -5.57 0.50
N ALA A 128 -3.29 -6.79 0.48
CA ALA A 128 -3.66 -7.80 -0.52
C ALA A 128 -5.15 -8.18 -0.43
N ARG A 129 -5.69 -8.36 0.78
CA ARG A 129 -7.12 -8.59 1.00
C ARG A 129 -7.95 -7.37 0.57
N MET A 130 -7.55 -6.18 0.97
CA MET A 130 -8.26 -4.94 0.65
C MET A 130 -8.23 -4.64 -0.86
N ARG A 131 -7.13 -4.96 -1.57
CA ARG A 131 -7.09 -4.86 -3.04
C ARG A 131 -8.14 -5.74 -3.70
N LEU A 132 -8.30 -6.97 -3.23
CA LEU A 132 -9.34 -7.86 -3.76
C LEU A 132 -10.74 -7.28 -3.55
N GLU A 133 -11.02 -6.66 -2.40
CA GLU A 133 -12.28 -5.96 -2.16
C GLU A 133 -12.45 -4.76 -3.11
N CYS A 134 -11.38 -4.00 -3.38
CA CYS A 134 -11.41 -2.93 -4.37
C CYS A 134 -11.75 -3.48 -5.77
N TYR A 135 -11.11 -4.56 -6.21
CA TYR A 135 -11.38 -5.17 -7.53
C TYR A 135 -12.84 -5.62 -7.65
N ARG A 136 -13.38 -6.24 -6.61
CA ARG A 136 -14.79 -6.67 -6.57
C ARG A 136 -15.74 -5.48 -6.61
N PHE A 137 -15.47 -4.47 -5.80
CA PHE A 137 -16.35 -3.30 -5.66
C PHE A 137 -16.38 -2.43 -6.91
N PHE A 138 -15.25 -2.22 -7.56
CA PHE A 138 -15.12 -1.36 -8.75
C PHE A 138 -15.26 -2.12 -10.08
N GLY A 139 -15.60 -3.41 -10.04
CA GLY A 139 -16.02 -4.16 -11.21
C GLY A 139 -14.87 -4.65 -12.10
N ALA A 140 -13.76 -5.08 -11.50
CA ALA A 140 -12.71 -5.77 -12.24
C ALA A 140 -13.22 -7.10 -12.81
N ASP A 141 -12.68 -7.49 -13.97
CA ASP A 141 -12.89 -8.82 -14.52
C ASP A 141 -12.08 -9.84 -13.71
N LEU A 142 -12.79 -10.58 -12.84
CA LEU A 142 -12.18 -11.51 -11.90
C LEU A 142 -12.08 -12.92 -12.50
N PRO A 143 -11.10 -13.74 -12.06
CA PRO A 143 -11.06 -15.15 -12.38
C PRO A 143 -12.36 -15.89 -11.96
N PRO A 144 -12.68 -17.04 -12.56
CA PRO A 144 -13.91 -17.80 -12.25
C PRO A 144 -14.07 -18.19 -10.78
N ASP A 145 -12.95 -18.29 -10.02
CA ASP A 145 -12.93 -18.57 -8.59
C ASP A 145 -13.20 -17.32 -7.71
N GLY A 146 -13.48 -16.15 -8.32
CA GLY A 146 -13.69 -14.89 -7.63
C GLY A 146 -12.41 -14.17 -7.21
N GLY A 147 -11.26 -14.67 -7.62
CA GLY A 147 -9.94 -14.14 -7.28
C GLY A 147 -9.53 -14.38 -5.83
N LYS A 148 -8.29 -14.14 -5.52
CA LYS A 148 -7.71 -14.30 -4.18
C LYS A 148 -6.80 -13.14 -3.81
N PRO A 149 -6.63 -12.86 -2.49
CA PRO A 149 -5.65 -11.88 -2.04
C PRO A 149 -4.25 -12.26 -2.53
N THR A 150 -3.58 -11.33 -3.21
CA THR A 150 -2.27 -11.58 -3.81
C THR A 150 -1.32 -10.44 -3.47
N LEU A 151 -0.13 -10.78 -2.95
CA LEU A 151 0.95 -9.81 -2.80
C LEU A 151 1.42 -9.34 -4.18
N THR A 152 1.96 -8.12 -4.26
CA THR A 152 2.65 -7.71 -5.48
C THR A 152 3.85 -8.62 -5.74
N PRO A 153 4.31 -8.79 -6.99
CA PRO A 153 5.43 -9.69 -7.29
C PRO A 153 6.69 -9.40 -6.48
N LYS A 154 7.03 -8.11 -6.30
CA LYS A 154 8.20 -7.70 -5.50
C LYS A 154 8.01 -7.97 -4.01
N ALA A 155 6.83 -7.68 -3.45
CA ALA A 155 6.53 -7.96 -2.05
C ALA A 155 6.57 -9.48 -1.77
N HIS A 156 6.04 -10.28 -2.69
CA HIS A 156 6.11 -11.74 -2.59
C HIS A 156 7.56 -12.24 -2.59
N ALA A 157 8.38 -11.79 -3.55
CA ALA A 157 9.80 -12.15 -3.62
C ALA A 157 10.56 -11.76 -2.35
N LYS A 158 10.31 -10.56 -1.82
CA LYS A 158 10.90 -10.07 -0.57
C LYS A 158 10.51 -10.95 0.63
N LYS A 159 9.25 -11.39 0.71
CA LYS A 159 8.76 -12.29 1.76
C LYS A 159 9.42 -13.67 1.68
N GLU A 160 9.53 -14.24 0.48
CA GLU A 160 10.19 -15.54 0.28
C GLU A 160 11.69 -15.47 0.61
N TYR A 161 12.37 -14.37 0.24
CA TYR A 161 13.76 -14.15 0.61
C TYR A 161 13.93 -14.10 2.13
N LYS A 162 13.09 -13.35 2.86
CA LYS A 162 13.13 -13.29 4.33
C LYS A 162 12.94 -14.66 4.97
N LYS A 163 11.98 -15.45 4.45
CA LYS A 163 11.74 -16.82 4.95
C LYS A 163 12.97 -17.73 4.75
N ALA A 164 13.59 -17.66 3.59
CA ALA A 164 14.80 -18.43 3.29
C ALA A 164 15.96 -18.06 4.23
N GLN A 165 16.19 -16.78 4.48
CA GLN A 165 17.19 -16.29 5.42
C GLN A 165 16.90 -16.76 6.85
N ALA A 166 15.69 -16.64 7.33
CA ALA A 166 15.29 -17.09 8.67
C ALA A 166 15.46 -18.62 8.84
N LYS A 167 15.21 -19.38 7.79
CA LYS A 167 15.46 -20.84 7.79
C LYS A 167 16.95 -21.13 7.91
N LEU A 168 17.78 -20.47 7.10
CA LEU A 168 19.23 -20.65 7.12
C LEU A 168 19.83 -20.33 8.48
N GLU A 169 19.40 -19.23 9.12
CA GLU A 169 19.85 -18.87 10.47
C GLU A 169 19.46 -19.91 11.53
N ARG A 170 18.23 -20.42 11.46
CA ARG A 170 17.77 -21.50 12.36
C ARG A 170 18.60 -22.76 12.19
N ASP A 171 18.93 -23.15 10.97
CA ASP A 171 19.71 -24.35 10.69
C ASP A 171 21.17 -24.19 11.16
N LYS A 172 21.77 -23.00 11.00
CA LYS A 172 23.10 -22.67 11.58
C LYS A 172 23.11 -22.77 13.10
N LEU A 173 22.08 -22.25 13.78
CA LEU A 173 21.97 -22.32 15.24
C LEU A 173 21.81 -23.76 15.74
N LYS A 174 21.00 -24.60 15.07
CA LYS A 174 20.89 -26.02 15.37
C LYS A 174 22.21 -26.75 15.20
N GLY A 175 22.95 -26.50 14.13
CA GLY A 175 24.26 -27.09 13.87
C GLY A 175 25.29 -26.70 14.92
N ARG A 176 25.29 -25.45 15.41
CA ARG A 176 26.15 -25.01 16.51
C ARG A 176 25.80 -25.69 17.84
N ALA A 177 24.52 -25.81 18.18
CA ALA A 177 24.04 -26.48 19.38
C ALA A 177 24.43 -27.98 19.41
N PHE A 178 24.36 -28.62 18.26
CA PHE A 178 24.77 -30.03 18.11
C PHE A 178 26.29 -30.23 18.32
N ARG A 179 27.12 -29.33 17.80
CA ARG A 179 28.61 -29.37 18.01
C ARG A 179 29.00 -29.16 19.47
N VAL A 180 28.33 -28.23 20.17
CA VAL A 180 28.63 -27.98 21.62
C VAL A 180 28.28 -29.18 22.48
N ARG A 181 27.21 -29.93 22.19
CA ARG A 181 26.85 -31.16 22.93
C ARG A 181 27.84 -32.28 22.71
N ARG A 182 28.49 -32.36 21.54
CA ARG A 182 29.46 -33.43 21.19
C ARG A 182 30.84 -33.24 21.84
N ILE A 183 31.13 -32.05 22.35
CA ILE A 183 32.44 -31.72 23.01
C ILE A 183 32.36 -31.95 24.51
N ARG A 184 31.20 -32.19 25.10
CA ARG A 184 30.96 -32.38 26.56
C ARG A 184 30.85 -33.87 26.98
N HIS A 185 31.17 -34.79 26.11
CA HIS A 185 31.34 -36.23 26.35
C HIS A 185 32.72 -36.67 25.95
#